data_d6094aba2a2ca964955aee912a5b5ce7
#
_entry.id   d6094aba2a2ca964955aee912a5b5ce7
#
_cell.length_a   1.000
_cell.length_b   1.000
_cell.length_c   1.000
_cell.angle_alpha   90.00
_cell.angle_beta   90.00
_cell.angle_gamma   90.00
#
_symmetry.space_group_name_H-M   'P 1'
#
loop_
_entity.id
_entity.type
_entity.pdbx_description
1 polymer ?
#
loop_
_entity_poly.entity_id
_entity_poly.type
_entity_poly.pdbx_seq_one_letter_code
_entity_poly.pdbx_strand_id
1 'polypeptide(L)'
;MNKRYFIIPAFTVLFAACGGGGGNKSEQLQKLKQEKAKYNEDADKKIAALEKELGKTDSTAAKMKDVTVAEVRDTVFEHYIDVQGSVDARENVNVSARVPGVVTAIYVKEGQHVSQGQTLAQVEDQVLKANVAELRTQMDLANTLFEKQKNLWSQKIGSEVQYLNAKNQKESLERKTATLQDQLAQTRIISPISGTVDAVIVKLGDNAMPGFPAFRVVNANNLKVTANIAETYAGLVKTGDRVLIAFPDINRQIIANISFASRTIDPLSRTIKVEVPLKADNALRPNMIAHIKIVDYTASNAIVIPVNVIQYSSGKPYVLVAQNANGKQVAVRKTVELGRTYNDRAEIKSGLQKGDVIITTGFQGLNDNDLIKS
;
A
#
# COMPACT_ATOMS: atom_id res chain seq x y z
N MET A 1 51.23 -1.64 -30.57
CA MET A 1 51.59 -1.58 -32.02
C MET A 1 51.52 -2.96 -32.57
N ASN A 2 50.51 -3.29 -33.38
CA ASN A 2 50.53 -4.09 -34.60
C ASN A 2 49.07 -4.26 -35.07
N LYS A 3 48.73 -3.41 -36.03
CA LYS A 3 47.52 -3.49 -36.83
C LYS A 3 47.69 -4.60 -37.83
N ARG A 4 46.81 -5.61 -37.83
CA ARG A 4 46.64 -6.55 -38.95
C ARG A 4 45.36 -6.17 -39.68
N TYR A 5 45.50 -5.63 -40.86
CA TYR A 5 44.47 -5.34 -41.84
C TYR A 5 43.95 -6.67 -42.41
N PHE A 6 42.65 -6.85 -42.37
CA PHE A 6 42.00 -7.95 -43.09
C PHE A 6 41.46 -7.37 -44.39
N ILE A 7 42.06 -7.81 -45.50
CA ILE A 7 41.69 -7.40 -46.86
C ILE A 7 40.51 -8.26 -47.30
N ILE A 8 39.38 -7.63 -47.57
CA ILE A 8 38.22 -8.22 -48.26
C ILE A 8 38.39 -7.97 -49.76
N PRO A 9 38.44 -8.98 -50.62
CA PRO A 9 38.40 -8.74 -52.06
C PRO A 9 36.96 -8.41 -52.49
N ALA A 10 36.80 -7.20 -53.00
CA ALA A 10 35.57 -6.77 -53.66
C ALA A 10 35.45 -7.53 -55.00
N PHE A 11 34.41 -8.28 -55.16
CA PHE A 11 34.03 -8.95 -56.43
C PHE A 11 33.18 -7.97 -57.24
N THR A 12 33.79 -7.29 -58.18
CA THR A 12 33.15 -6.45 -59.16
C THR A 12 32.52 -7.29 -60.24
N VAL A 13 31.19 -7.38 -60.28
CA VAL A 13 30.44 -7.96 -61.41
C VAL A 13 30.19 -6.86 -62.43
N LEU A 14 30.89 -6.98 -63.56
CA LEU A 14 30.60 -6.21 -64.75
C LEU A 14 29.32 -6.71 -65.44
N PHE A 15 28.31 -5.86 -65.48
CA PHE A 15 27.15 -6.07 -66.39
C PHE A 15 27.58 -5.58 -67.78
N ALA A 16 27.75 -6.54 -68.70
CA ALA A 16 27.73 -6.25 -70.15
C ALA A 16 26.37 -6.72 -70.69
N ALA A 17 25.64 -5.77 -71.22
CA ALA A 17 24.37 -6.00 -71.90
C ALA A 17 24.63 -6.38 -73.38
N CYS A 18 23.67 -7.08 -73.93
CA CYS A 18 23.23 -7.27 -75.31
C CYS A 18 23.50 -8.59 -75.98
N GLY A 19 22.40 -9.20 -76.39
CA GLY A 19 22.28 -9.84 -77.68
C GLY A 19 21.95 -11.31 -77.68
N GLY A 20 20.67 -11.66 -77.84
CA GLY A 20 20.19 -12.71 -78.74
C GLY A 20 20.54 -14.17 -78.46
N GLY A 21 19.53 -14.97 -78.20
CA GLY A 21 19.60 -16.42 -78.31
C GLY A 21 18.89 -17.14 -77.16
N GLY A 22 17.70 -17.64 -77.43
CA GLY A 22 16.88 -18.41 -76.47
C GLY A 22 17.56 -19.72 -76.05
N GLY A 23 18.42 -19.64 -75.07
CA GLY A 23 18.96 -20.79 -74.34
C GLY A 23 18.13 -21.04 -73.11
N ASN A 24 17.56 -22.23 -73.02
CA ASN A 24 16.60 -22.71 -72.07
C ASN A 24 16.99 -22.45 -70.60
N LYS A 25 16.35 -21.47 -69.96
CA LYS A 25 16.57 -21.15 -68.54
C LYS A 25 16.51 -22.41 -67.62
N SER A 26 15.85 -23.46 -68.11
CA SER A 26 15.78 -24.75 -67.41
C SER A 26 17.11 -25.52 -67.44
N GLU A 27 17.91 -25.42 -68.54
CA GLU A 27 19.23 -26.02 -68.61
C GLU A 27 20.28 -25.30 -67.78
N GLN A 28 20.20 -23.96 -67.73
CA GLN A 28 21.06 -23.18 -66.82
C GLN A 28 20.76 -23.46 -65.35
N LEU A 29 19.47 -23.65 -65.02
CA LEU A 29 19.06 -24.02 -63.67
C LEU A 29 19.51 -25.43 -63.31
N GLN A 30 19.46 -26.36 -64.24
CA GLN A 30 19.97 -27.74 -64.04
C GLN A 30 21.49 -27.76 -63.87
N LYS A 31 22.27 -26.99 -64.65
CA LYS A 31 23.72 -26.88 -64.51
C LYS A 31 24.10 -26.29 -63.14
N LEU A 32 23.44 -25.20 -62.73
CA LEU A 32 23.67 -24.60 -61.42
C LEU A 32 23.29 -25.53 -60.27
N LYS A 33 22.27 -26.36 -60.41
CA LYS A 33 21.89 -27.37 -59.39
C LYS A 33 22.95 -28.50 -59.32
N GLN A 34 23.51 -28.91 -60.46
CA GLN A 34 24.57 -29.91 -60.50
C GLN A 34 25.91 -29.39 -59.93
N GLU A 35 26.27 -28.13 -60.24
CA GLU A 35 27.45 -27.48 -59.63
C GLU A 35 27.29 -27.31 -58.13
N LYS A 36 26.12 -26.90 -57.66
CA LYS A 36 25.82 -26.81 -56.21
C LYS A 36 25.88 -28.18 -55.53
N ALA A 37 25.38 -29.23 -56.19
CA ALA A 37 25.46 -30.59 -55.64
C ALA A 37 26.91 -31.09 -55.52
N LYS A 38 27.74 -30.83 -56.56
CA LYS A 38 29.18 -31.16 -56.50
C LYS A 38 29.94 -30.36 -55.43
N TYR A 39 29.62 -29.06 -55.28
CA TYR A 39 30.25 -28.23 -54.28
C TYR A 39 29.89 -28.68 -52.85
N ASN A 40 28.63 -29.06 -52.65
CA ASN A 40 28.20 -29.61 -51.35
C ASN A 40 28.83 -30.96 -51.04
N GLU A 41 28.99 -31.85 -52.05
CA GLU A 41 29.64 -33.16 -51.91
C GLU A 41 31.15 -33.02 -51.59
N ASP A 42 31.85 -32.03 -52.21
CA ASP A 42 33.24 -31.72 -51.88
C ASP A 42 33.40 -31.04 -50.53
N ALA A 43 32.45 -30.20 -50.13
CA ALA A 43 32.39 -29.61 -48.81
C ALA A 43 32.15 -30.66 -47.72
N ASP A 44 31.19 -31.57 -47.93
CA ASP A 44 30.89 -32.67 -47.01
C ASP A 44 32.07 -33.65 -46.86
N LYS A 45 32.81 -33.95 -47.99
CA LYS A 45 34.05 -34.77 -47.93
C LYS A 45 35.16 -34.06 -47.15
N LYS A 46 35.31 -32.75 -47.30
CA LYS A 46 36.26 -31.93 -46.51
C LYS A 46 35.85 -31.85 -45.04
N ILE A 47 34.58 -31.69 -44.76
CA ILE A 47 34.04 -31.70 -43.38
C ILE A 47 34.30 -33.09 -42.76
N ALA A 48 33.96 -34.17 -43.44
CA ALA A 48 34.21 -35.53 -42.92
C ALA A 48 35.71 -35.87 -42.76
N ALA A 49 36.60 -35.32 -43.61
CA ALA A 49 38.03 -35.46 -43.44
C ALA A 49 38.56 -34.67 -42.23
N LEU A 50 38.05 -33.44 -42.03
CA LEU A 50 38.39 -32.60 -40.86
C LEU A 50 37.81 -33.18 -39.57
N GLU A 51 36.62 -33.73 -39.61
CA GLU A 51 36.00 -34.43 -38.48
C GLU A 51 36.79 -35.69 -38.12
N LYS A 52 37.34 -36.40 -39.13
CA LYS A 52 38.21 -37.57 -38.92
C LYS A 52 39.61 -37.22 -38.38
N GLU A 53 40.12 -36.03 -38.70
CA GLU A 53 41.34 -35.47 -38.12
C GLU A 53 41.10 -34.94 -36.71
N LEU A 54 39.99 -34.25 -36.48
CA LEU A 54 39.56 -33.78 -35.15
C LEU A 54 39.17 -34.95 -34.23
N GLY A 55 38.60 -36.03 -34.79
CA GLY A 55 38.21 -37.23 -34.05
C GLY A 55 39.36 -38.11 -33.57
N LYS A 56 40.62 -37.77 -33.93
CA LYS A 56 41.82 -38.44 -33.41
C LYS A 56 42.44 -37.73 -32.19
N THR A 57 41.94 -36.63 -31.79
CA THR A 57 42.28 -36.03 -30.50
C THR A 57 41.31 -36.59 -29.47
N ASP A 58 41.70 -37.68 -28.83
CA ASP A 58 41.06 -38.20 -27.63
C ASP A 58 40.86 -37.04 -26.62
N SER A 59 39.66 -36.58 -26.51
CA SER A 59 39.20 -35.91 -25.29
C SER A 59 37.72 -36.10 -25.10
N THR A 60 37.30 -37.34 -24.88
CA THR A 60 36.09 -37.62 -24.08
C THR A 60 36.39 -37.46 -22.60
N ALA A 61 37.07 -36.39 -22.22
CA ALA A 61 36.86 -35.75 -20.93
C ALA A 61 35.71 -34.78 -21.14
N ALA A 62 34.48 -35.26 -21.06
CA ALA A 62 33.32 -34.40 -20.97
C ALA A 62 33.63 -33.36 -19.88
N LYS A 63 33.87 -32.11 -20.30
CA LYS A 63 34.30 -31.02 -19.42
C LYS A 63 33.22 -30.84 -18.38
N MET A 64 33.44 -31.32 -17.15
CA MET A 64 32.53 -31.13 -16.05
C MET A 64 32.37 -29.62 -15.84
N LYS A 65 31.15 -29.17 -15.75
CA LYS A 65 30.85 -27.78 -15.45
C LYS A 65 30.62 -27.63 -13.95
N ASP A 66 31.34 -26.70 -13.32
CA ASP A 66 31.16 -26.39 -11.91
C ASP A 66 29.82 -25.68 -11.72
N VAL A 67 29.00 -26.15 -10.77
CA VAL A 67 27.68 -25.65 -10.45
C VAL A 67 27.49 -25.56 -8.95
N THR A 68 26.64 -24.66 -8.49
CA THR A 68 26.15 -24.67 -7.13
C THR A 68 24.76 -25.28 -7.12
N VAL A 69 24.46 -26.07 -6.13
CA VAL A 69 23.18 -26.75 -5.99
C VAL A 69 22.52 -26.42 -4.67
N ALA A 70 21.20 -26.53 -4.62
CA ALA A 70 20.41 -26.39 -3.40
C ALA A 70 19.33 -27.48 -3.35
N GLU A 71 19.12 -28.04 -2.18
CA GLU A 71 18.06 -29.01 -1.94
C GLU A 71 16.71 -28.31 -1.83
N VAL A 72 15.73 -28.82 -2.53
CA VAL A 72 14.33 -28.35 -2.49
C VAL A 72 13.67 -28.82 -1.20
N ARG A 73 13.13 -27.88 -0.43
CA ARG A 73 12.43 -28.16 0.82
C ARG A 73 11.07 -27.49 0.82
N ASP A 74 10.14 -28.11 1.55
CA ASP A 74 8.86 -27.49 1.82
C ASP A 74 9.06 -26.25 2.70
N THR A 75 8.43 -25.16 2.33
CA THR A 75 8.44 -23.90 3.10
C THR A 75 7.08 -23.21 3.01
N VAL A 76 6.86 -22.24 3.88
CA VAL A 76 5.69 -21.37 3.76
C VAL A 76 6.00 -20.31 2.68
N PHE A 77 5.13 -20.25 1.67
CA PHE A 77 5.14 -19.18 0.67
C PHE A 77 4.00 -18.22 0.98
N GLU A 78 4.33 -16.95 1.16
CA GLU A 78 3.36 -15.87 1.31
C GLU A 78 3.57 -14.87 0.18
N HIS A 79 2.48 -14.53 -0.49
CA HIS A 79 2.44 -13.42 -1.45
C HIS A 79 1.82 -12.21 -0.78
N TYR A 80 2.36 -11.05 -1.07
CA TYR A 80 1.91 -9.80 -0.46
C TYR A 80 1.55 -8.79 -1.53
N ILE A 81 0.51 -8.01 -1.23
CA ILE A 81 0.20 -6.78 -1.93
C ILE A 81 0.92 -5.66 -1.18
N ASP A 82 1.91 -5.03 -1.82
CA ASP A 82 2.67 -3.93 -1.24
C ASP A 82 1.97 -2.60 -1.54
N VAL A 83 1.64 -1.85 -0.50
CA VAL A 83 0.92 -0.58 -0.60
C VAL A 83 1.54 0.44 0.34
N GLN A 84 1.64 1.68 -0.11
CA GLN A 84 1.97 2.81 0.75
C GLN A 84 0.70 3.40 1.36
N GLY A 85 0.74 3.64 2.66
CA GLY A 85 -0.29 4.33 3.42
C GLY A 85 0.31 5.40 4.32
N SER A 86 -0.52 5.99 5.15
CA SER A 86 -0.12 6.96 6.17
C SER A 86 -0.85 6.69 7.48
N VAL A 87 -0.18 7.06 8.57
CA VAL A 87 -0.80 7.10 9.90
C VAL A 87 -1.80 8.24 9.94
N ASP A 88 -3.01 7.96 10.38
CA ASP A 88 -4.05 8.95 10.58
C ASP A 88 -4.55 8.88 12.03
N ALA A 89 -4.88 10.03 12.62
CA ALA A 89 -5.56 10.07 13.90
C ALA A 89 -7.04 9.81 13.68
N ARG A 90 -7.61 8.85 14.40
CA ARG A 90 -9.04 8.53 14.32
C ARG A 90 -9.90 9.74 14.64
N GLU A 91 -9.41 10.59 15.55
CA GLU A 91 -10.04 11.81 16.00
C GLU A 91 -9.07 12.97 15.79
N ASN A 92 -9.30 13.72 14.73
CA ASN A 92 -8.60 14.95 14.39
C ASN A 92 -9.67 15.98 14.06
N VAL A 93 -9.86 16.96 14.96
CA VAL A 93 -10.98 17.90 14.90
C VAL A 93 -10.48 19.32 14.83
N ASN A 94 -10.93 20.03 13.80
CA ASN A 94 -10.82 21.47 13.75
C ASN A 94 -11.98 22.08 14.56
N VAL A 95 -11.64 22.74 15.65
CA VAL A 95 -12.59 23.38 16.55
C VAL A 95 -12.77 24.82 16.09
N SER A 96 -14.01 25.23 15.86
CA SER A 96 -14.40 26.61 15.52
C SER A 96 -15.27 27.24 16.62
N ALA A 97 -15.42 28.54 16.58
CA ALA A 97 -16.41 29.25 17.40
C ALA A 97 -17.82 28.82 17.01
N ARG A 98 -18.74 28.75 17.96
CA ARG A 98 -20.16 28.47 17.73
C ARG A 98 -20.95 29.75 17.39
N VAL A 99 -20.48 30.87 17.91
CA VAL A 99 -21.02 32.20 17.65
C VAL A 99 -19.92 33.14 17.21
N PRO A 100 -20.20 34.12 16.35
CA PRO A 100 -19.18 35.09 15.95
C PRO A 100 -18.86 36.03 17.12
N GLY A 101 -17.58 36.42 17.23
CA GLY A 101 -17.18 37.40 18.23
C GLY A 101 -15.64 37.52 18.33
N VAL A 102 -15.20 38.58 19.01
CA VAL A 102 -13.78 38.84 19.24
C VAL A 102 -13.26 37.89 20.33
N VAL A 103 -12.10 37.28 20.12
CA VAL A 103 -11.43 36.42 21.10
C VAL A 103 -10.90 37.29 22.24
N THR A 104 -11.43 37.13 23.44
CA THR A 104 -11.05 37.87 24.63
C THR A 104 -10.06 37.15 25.54
N ALA A 105 -10.00 35.81 25.45
CA ALA A 105 -9.06 35.04 26.21
C ALA A 105 -8.77 33.70 25.50
N ILE A 106 -7.53 33.23 25.60
CA ILE A 106 -7.08 31.91 25.17
C ILE A 106 -6.48 31.20 26.38
N TYR A 107 -6.98 29.98 26.70
CA TYR A 107 -6.64 29.25 27.92
C TYR A 107 -5.68 28.11 27.69
N VAL A 108 -5.32 27.81 26.44
CA VAL A 108 -4.49 26.65 26.06
C VAL A 108 -3.36 27.07 25.15
N LYS A 109 -2.32 26.24 25.10
CA LYS A 109 -1.16 26.42 24.22
C LYS A 109 -1.00 25.19 23.34
N GLU A 110 -0.28 25.35 22.22
CA GLU A 110 0.15 24.23 21.38
C GLU A 110 0.95 23.21 22.19
N GLY A 111 0.71 21.92 21.92
CA GLY A 111 1.28 20.81 22.67
C GLY A 111 0.58 20.48 24.00
N GLN A 112 -0.36 21.29 24.46
CA GLN A 112 -1.08 21.04 25.71
C GLN A 112 -2.14 19.94 25.53
N HIS A 113 -2.20 19.02 26.51
CA HIS A 113 -3.29 18.04 26.58
C HIS A 113 -4.57 18.68 27.10
N VAL A 114 -5.71 18.38 26.47
CA VAL A 114 -7.05 18.88 26.82
C VAL A 114 -8.03 17.73 26.92
N SER A 115 -9.00 17.88 27.81
CA SER A 115 -10.12 16.94 27.96
C SER A 115 -11.31 17.36 27.12
N GLN A 116 -12.16 16.41 26.76
CA GLN A 116 -13.45 16.71 26.12
C GLN A 116 -14.28 17.66 27.01
N GLY A 117 -14.85 18.71 26.41
CA GLY A 117 -15.61 19.77 27.11
C GLY A 117 -14.73 20.87 27.73
N GLN A 118 -13.41 20.75 27.72
CA GLN A 118 -12.52 21.80 28.22
C GLN A 118 -12.61 23.07 27.35
N THR A 119 -12.67 24.23 28.01
CA THR A 119 -12.66 25.53 27.33
C THR A 119 -11.26 25.84 26.81
N LEU A 120 -11.15 26.13 25.51
CA LEU A 120 -9.92 26.48 24.82
C LEU A 120 -9.72 27.97 24.73
N ALA A 121 -10.82 28.70 24.44
CA ALA A 121 -10.86 30.16 24.37
C ALA A 121 -12.24 30.69 24.68
N GLN A 122 -12.29 32.00 24.89
CA GLN A 122 -13.50 32.77 25.15
C GLN A 122 -13.64 33.85 24.07
N VAL A 123 -14.80 33.94 23.45
CA VAL A 123 -15.19 35.12 22.66
C VAL A 123 -15.98 36.09 23.54
N GLU A 124 -16.10 37.35 23.07
CA GLU A 124 -16.79 38.45 23.78
C GLU A 124 -18.16 38.02 24.32
N ASP A 125 -18.36 38.13 25.62
CA ASP A 125 -19.53 37.65 26.33
C ASP A 125 -20.12 38.66 27.32
N GLN A 126 -19.58 39.88 27.36
CA GLN A 126 -19.89 40.88 28.40
C GLN A 126 -21.35 41.30 28.34
N VAL A 127 -21.89 41.53 27.13
CA VAL A 127 -23.31 41.91 26.95
C VAL A 127 -24.23 40.75 27.36
N LEU A 128 -23.90 39.51 26.98
CA LEU A 128 -24.72 38.37 27.37
C LEU A 128 -24.69 38.13 28.89
N LYS A 129 -23.55 38.32 29.55
CA LYS A 129 -23.45 38.25 31.01
C LYS A 129 -24.32 39.30 31.69
N ALA A 130 -24.34 40.56 31.18
CA ALA A 130 -25.19 41.61 31.70
C ALA A 130 -26.66 41.25 31.56
N ASN A 131 -27.08 40.77 30.38
CA ASN A 131 -28.48 40.35 30.13
C ASN A 131 -28.90 39.16 31.03
N VAL A 132 -28.00 38.18 31.26
CA VAL A 132 -28.27 37.08 32.19
C VAL A 132 -28.42 37.59 33.61
N ALA A 133 -27.60 38.55 34.05
CA ALA A 133 -27.68 39.12 35.39
C ALA A 133 -28.98 39.87 35.58
N GLU A 134 -29.41 40.68 34.61
CA GLU A 134 -30.70 41.38 34.64
C GLU A 134 -31.86 40.38 34.73
N LEU A 135 -31.87 39.37 33.86
CA LEU A 135 -32.96 38.40 33.83
C LEU A 135 -33.02 37.54 35.11
N ARG A 136 -31.89 37.27 35.77
CA ARG A 136 -31.85 36.62 37.09
C ARG A 136 -32.56 37.46 38.14
N THR A 137 -32.35 38.77 38.18
CA THR A 137 -33.04 39.67 39.12
C THR A 137 -34.56 39.62 38.89
N GLN A 138 -35.01 39.62 37.62
CA GLN A 138 -36.44 39.49 37.28
C GLN A 138 -37.01 38.12 37.69
N MET A 139 -36.25 37.07 37.51
CA MET A 139 -36.64 35.71 37.89
C MET A 139 -36.75 35.55 39.42
N ASP A 140 -35.86 36.15 40.19
CA ASP A 140 -35.87 36.09 41.67
C ASP A 140 -37.14 36.79 42.20
N LEU A 141 -37.53 37.95 41.61
CA LEU A 141 -38.78 38.61 41.92
C LEU A 141 -40.00 37.73 41.57
N ALA A 142 -40.00 37.13 40.35
CA ALA A 142 -41.12 36.28 39.93
C ALA A 142 -41.22 35.00 40.78
N ASN A 143 -40.09 34.38 41.20
CA ASN A 143 -40.11 33.28 42.16
C ASN A 143 -40.71 33.68 43.49
N THR A 144 -40.31 34.83 44.02
CA THR A 144 -40.85 35.35 45.29
C THR A 144 -42.36 35.56 45.21
N LEU A 145 -42.82 36.16 44.13
CA LEU A 145 -44.27 36.41 43.90
C LEU A 145 -45.02 35.06 43.73
N PHE A 146 -44.48 34.15 42.98
CA PHE A 146 -45.06 32.79 42.79
C PHE A 146 -45.18 32.05 44.13
N GLU A 147 -44.15 32.00 44.95
CA GLU A 147 -44.19 31.33 46.26
C GLU A 147 -45.23 31.98 47.19
N LYS A 148 -45.35 33.31 47.18
CA LYS A 148 -46.39 34.00 47.94
C LYS A 148 -47.80 33.65 47.47
N GLN A 149 -48.06 33.67 46.12
CA GLN A 149 -49.34 33.29 45.55
C GLN A 149 -49.68 31.81 45.78
N LYS A 150 -48.73 30.97 45.67
CA LYS A 150 -48.84 29.50 45.95
C LYS A 150 -49.27 29.26 47.41
N ASN A 151 -48.61 29.95 48.36
CA ASN A 151 -48.96 29.87 49.80
C ASN A 151 -50.40 30.37 50.09
N LEU A 152 -50.81 31.53 49.52
CA LEU A 152 -52.14 32.02 49.65
C LEU A 152 -53.19 31.07 49.06
N TRP A 153 -52.90 30.57 47.85
CA TRP A 153 -53.79 29.61 47.17
C TRP A 153 -53.94 28.30 47.93
N SER A 154 -52.84 27.77 48.51
CA SER A 154 -52.91 26.58 49.36
C SER A 154 -53.79 26.78 50.59
N GLN A 155 -53.92 27.97 51.12
CA GLN A 155 -54.79 28.34 52.23
C GLN A 155 -56.18 28.71 51.76
N LYS A 156 -56.53 28.54 50.45
CA LYS A 156 -57.77 28.95 49.81
C LYS A 156 -58.04 30.46 49.87
N ILE A 157 -56.97 31.27 49.92
CA ILE A 157 -57.04 32.73 49.92
C ILE A 157 -56.56 33.19 48.50
N GLY A 158 -57.39 34.08 47.87
CA GLY A 158 -57.10 34.68 46.58
C GLY A 158 -57.71 33.93 45.38
N SER A 159 -57.36 34.37 44.18
CA SER A 159 -57.89 33.81 42.93
C SER A 159 -56.92 32.82 42.29
N GLU A 160 -57.46 31.71 41.80
CA GLU A 160 -56.66 30.72 40.98
C GLU A 160 -55.96 31.40 39.80
N VAL A 161 -56.59 32.38 39.19
CA VAL A 161 -56.02 33.16 38.08
C VAL A 161 -54.74 33.87 38.49
N GLN A 162 -54.68 34.42 39.72
CA GLN A 162 -53.47 35.10 40.25
C GLN A 162 -52.35 34.11 40.46
N TYR A 163 -52.63 32.92 41.01
CA TYR A 163 -51.70 31.87 41.18
C TYR A 163 -51.15 31.38 39.82
N LEU A 164 -52.04 31.11 38.82
CA LEU A 164 -51.64 30.66 37.48
C LEU A 164 -50.83 31.71 36.74
N ASN A 165 -51.20 33.01 36.88
CA ASN A 165 -50.41 34.08 36.27
C ASN A 165 -48.97 34.14 36.86
N ALA A 166 -48.85 34.09 38.20
CA ALA A 166 -47.54 34.10 38.85
C ALA A 166 -46.70 32.87 38.44
N LYS A 167 -47.35 31.71 38.35
CA LYS A 167 -46.69 30.47 37.84
C LYS A 167 -46.22 30.63 36.41
N ASN A 168 -47.06 31.07 35.50
CA ASN A 168 -46.72 31.26 34.09
C ASN A 168 -45.60 32.30 33.93
N GLN A 169 -45.60 33.39 34.69
CA GLN A 169 -44.54 34.40 34.66
C GLN A 169 -43.19 33.81 35.08
N LYS A 170 -43.16 33.05 36.21
CA LYS A 170 -41.96 32.36 36.67
C LYS A 170 -41.43 31.39 35.59
N GLU A 171 -42.27 30.48 35.08
CA GLU A 171 -41.88 29.50 34.07
C GLU A 171 -41.41 30.15 32.77
N SER A 172 -41.99 31.27 32.36
CA SER A 172 -41.56 32.04 31.19
C SER A 172 -40.16 32.62 31.38
N LEU A 173 -39.87 33.20 32.56
CA LEU A 173 -38.55 33.74 32.88
C LEU A 173 -37.51 32.65 33.06
N GLU A 174 -37.86 31.47 33.62
CA GLU A 174 -36.99 30.30 33.68
C GLU A 174 -36.52 29.86 32.27
N ARG A 175 -37.46 29.73 31.34
CA ARG A 175 -37.14 29.37 29.94
C ARG A 175 -36.26 30.42 29.26
N LYS A 176 -36.57 31.72 29.45
CA LYS A 176 -35.74 32.80 28.90
C LYS A 176 -34.33 32.80 29.48
N THR A 177 -34.18 32.55 30.80
CA THR A 177 -32.88 32.45 31.47
C THR A 177 -32.10 31.30 30.94
N ALA A 178 -32.68 30.09 30.77
CA ALA A 178 -32.05 28.95 30.19
C ALA A 178 -31.53 29.24 28.77
N THR A 179 -32.37 29.88 27.93
CA THR A 179 -31.94 30.24 26.56
C THR A 179 -30.74 31.17 26.53
N LEU A 180 -30.72 32.22 27.40
CA LEU A 180 -29.58 33.14 27.48
C LEU A 180 -28.33 32.47 28.09
N GLN A 181 -28.48 31.53 29.01
CA GLN A 181 -27.38 30.76 29.55
C GLN A 181 -26.76 29.84 28.48
N ASP A 182 -27.59 29.21 27.62
CA ASP A 182 -27.13 28.43 26.48
C ASP A 182 -26.38 29.31 25.47
N GLN A 183 -26.88 30.51 25.17
CA GLN A 183 -26.17 31.47 24.32
C GLN A 183 -24.83 31.88 24.92
N LEU A 184 -24.80 32.16 26.23
CA LEU A 184 -23.54 32.44 26.94
C LEU A 184 -22.58 31.26 26.93
N ALA A 185 -23.08 30.04 27.06
CA ALA A 185 -22.24 28.85 26.95
C ALA A 185 -21.63 28.67 25.54
N GLN A 186 -22.33 29.13 24.49
CA GLN A 186 -21.82 29.07 23.10
C GLN A 186 -20.69 30.07 22.83
N THR A 187 -20.49 31.10 23.68
CA THR A 187 -19.34 32.01 23.56
C THR A 187 -18.02 31.37 23.96
N ARG A 188 -18.07 30.21 24.62
CA ARG A 188 -16.87 29.41 24.90
C ARG A 188 -16.56 28.50 23.74
N ILE A 189 -15.31 28.52 23.28
CA ILE A 189 -14.77 27.57 22.32
C ILE A 189 -14.28 26.37 23.14
N ILE A 190 -14.94 25.21 23.02
CA ILE A 190 -14.67 24.03 23.83
C ILE A 190 -14.14 22.89 22.94
N SER A 191 -13.28 22.04 23.48
CA SER A 191 -12.82 20.86 22.78
C SER A 191 -13.93 19.79 22.72
N PRO A 192 -14.29 19.28 21.54
CA PRO A 192 -15.24 18.19 21.40
C PRO A 192 -14.66 16.82 21.73
N ILE A 193 -13.33 16.68 21.80
CA ILE A 193 -12.60 15.44 22.08
C ILE A 193 -11.54 15.66 23.15
N SER A 194 -11.08 14.58 23.76
CA SER A 194 -9.84 14.58 24.54
C SER A 194 -8.64 14.34 23.62
N GLY A 195 -7.58 15.13 23.76
CA GLY A 195 -6.41 15.04 22.89
C GLY A 195 -5.38 16.12 23.18
N THR A 196 -4.48 16.34 22.24
CA THR A 196 -3.46 17.40 22.31
C THR A 196 -3.81 18.52 21.33
N VAL A 197 -3.65 19.77 21.77
CA VAL A 197 -3.79 20.95 20.90
C VAL A 197 -2.60 20.94 19.94
N ASP A 198 -2.87 20.65 18.69
CA ASP A 198 -1.86 20.59 17.63
C ASP A 198 -1.56 21.98 17.04
N ALA A 199 -2.59 22.83 16.94
CA ALA A 199 -2.41 24.20 16.48
C ALA A 199 -3.41 25.14 17.16
N VAL A 200 -2.94 26.35 17.46
CA VAL A 200 -3.74 27.51 17.89
C VAL A 200 -3.73 28.52 16.76
N ILE A 201 -4.83 28.57 16.01
CA ILE A 201 -4.92 29.37 14.77
C ILE A 201 -5.33 30.80 15.06
N VAL A 202 -6.21 30.99 16.05
CA VAL A 202 -6.71 32.33 16.48
C VAL A 202 -5.78 32.98 17.49
N LYS A 203 -5.78 34.32 17.47
CA LYS A 203 -5.04 35.15 18.42
C LYS A 203 -6.01 35.97 19.26
N LEU A 204 -5.52 36.48 20.38
CA LEU A 204 -6.25 37.44 21.18
C LEU A 204 -6.60 38.69 20.35
N GLY A 205 -7.84 39.09 20.32
CA GLY A 205 -8.33 40.19 19.50
C GLY A 205 -8.83 39.82 18.11
N ASP A 206 -8.58 38.57 17.65
CA ASP A 206 -9.12 38.11 16.38
C ASP A 206 -10.62 37.91 16.42
N ASN A 207 -11.27 38.06 15.27
CA ASN A 207 -12.70 37.79 15.13
C ASN A 207 -12.89 36.28 14.77
N ALA A 208 -13.35 35.51 15.74
CA ALA A 208 -13.67 34.09 15.54
C ALA A 208 -15.09 33.95 14.95
N MET A 209 -15.23 33.04 13.95
CA MET A 209 -16.50 32.82 13.25
C MET A 209 -16.81 31.32 13.15
N PRO A 210 -18.09 30.93 13.11
CA PRO A 210 -18.51 29.57 12.82
C PRO A 210 -17.99 29.11 11.46
N GLY A 211 -17.49 27.83 11.40
CA GLY A 211 -16.95 27.24 10.17
C GLY A 211 -15.47 27.54 9.89
N PHE A 212 -14.88 28.52 10.56
CA PHE A 212 -13.44 28.81 10.45
C PHE A 212 -12.69 28.14 11.62
N PRO A 213 -11.65 27.34 11.35
CA PRO A 213 -10.88 26.68 12.40
C PRO A 213 -10.21 27.69 13.32
N ALA A 214 -10.44 27.54 14.62
CA ALA A 214 -9.78 28.32 15.67
C ALA A 214 -8.66 27.52 16.35
N PHE A 215 -8.89 26.23 16.55
CA PHE A 215 -7.94 25.28 17.13
C PHE A 215 -7.97 23.97 16.34
N ARG A 216 -6.88 23.23 16.38
CA ARG A 216 -6.83 21.83 15.94
C ARG A 216 -6.48 20.95 17.14
N VAL A 217 -7.34 19.97 17.43
CA VAL A 217 -7.15 19.01 18.54
C VAL A 217 -7.04 17.62 17.95
N VAL A 218 -5.99 16.90 18.29
CA VAL A 218 -5.65 15.56 17.76
C VAL A 218 -5.55 14.58 18.91
N ASN A 219 -6.24 13.46 18.78
CA ASN A 219 -6.09 12.33 19.70
C ASN A 219 -5.03 11.35 19.17
N ALA A 220 -3.80 11.49 19.64
CA ALA A 220 -2.67 10.64 19.27
C ALA A 220 -2.72 9.23 19.89
N ASN A 221 -3.64 8.97 20.84
CA ASN A 221 -3.77 7.63 21.45
C ASN A 221 -4.61 6.67 20.59
N ASN A 222 -5.32 7.17 19.61
CA ASN A 222 -6.22 6.40 18.75
C ASN A 222 -5.83 6.58 17.28
N LEU A 223 -4.75 5.91 16.90
CA LEU A 223 -4.20 5.97 15.54
C LEU A 223 -4.67 4.80 14.69
N LYS A 224 -4.70 5.00 13.39
CA LYS A 224 -4.90 3.97 12.37
C LYS A 224 -3.98 4.25 11.19
N VAL A 225 -3.62 3.22 10.45
CA VAL A 225 -3.02 3.39 9.12
C VAL A 225 -4.14 3.36 8.10
N THR A 226 -4.13 4.31 7.18
CA THR A 226 -5.01 4.34 6.02
C THR A 226 -4.20 4.15 4.75
N ALA A 227 -4.69 3.33 3.83
CA ALA A 227 -4.09 3.14 2.52
C ALA A 227 -5.17 2.99 1.45
N ASN A 228 -4.81 3.34 0.22
CA ASN A 228 -5.64 3.16 -0.95
C ASN A 228 -5.05 2.04 -1.81
N ILE A 229 -5.82 0.99 -2.04
CA ILE A 229 -5.42 -0.21 -2.77
C ILE A 229 -6.07 -0.18 -4.15
N ALA A 230 -5.33 -0.51 -5.20
CA ALA A 230 -5.88 -0.56 -6.57
C ALA A 230 -7.06 -1.52 -6.67
N GLU A 231 -8.05 -1.17 -7.49
CA GLU A 231 -9.30 -1.95 -7.65
C GLU A 231 -9.05 -3.39 -8.11
N THR A 232 -7.94 -3.66 -8.78
CA THR A 232 -7.53 -5.01 -9.19
C THR A 232 -7.41 -5.98 -8.02
N TYR A 233 -7.14 -5.46 -6.82
CA TYR A 233 -7.02 -6.24 -5.58
C TYR A 233 -8.29 -6.20 -4.72
N ALA A 234 -9.35 -5.48 -5.14
CA ALA A 234 -10.57 -5.28 -4.35
C ALA A 234 -11.27 -6.59 -3.97
N GLY A 235 -11.18 -7.61 -4.85
CA GLY A 235 -11.74 -8.95 -4.57
C GLY A 235 -10.89 -9.81 -3.65
N LEU A 236 -9.61 -9.47 -3.45
CA LEU A 236 -8.65 -10.27 -2.68
C LEU A 236 -8.52 -9.78 -1.24
N VAL A 237 -8.66 -8.47 -1.01
CA VAL A 237 -8.45 -7.83 0.29
C VAL A 237 -9.77 -7.74 1.08
N LYS A 238 -9.74 -8.23 2.33
CA LYS A 238 -10.92 -8.31 3.20
C LYS A 238 -10.61 -7.82 4.62
N THR A 239 -11.65 -7.44 5.32
CA THR A 239 -11.57 -7.19 6.77
C THR A 239 -11.14 -8.48 7.48
N GLY A 240 -10.15 -8.36 8.36
CA GLY A 240 -9.54 -9.47 9.08
C GLY A 240 -8.21 -9.96 8.48
N ASP A 241 -7.88 -9.59 7.24
CA ASP A 241 -6.63 -10.00 6.61
C ASP A 241 -5.43 -9.48 7.40
N ARG A 242 -4.42 -10.35 7.52
CA ARG A 242 -3.17 -10.04 8.21
C ARG A 242 -2.31 -9.10 7.37
N VAL A 243 -1.77 -8.07 8.02
CA VAL A 243 -0.89 -7.10 7.40
C VAL A 243 0.39 -6.92 8.21
N LEU A 244 1.49 -6.73 7.52
CA LEU A 244 2.75 -6.28 8.07
C LEU A 244 2.92 -4.81 7.71
N ILE A 245 3.00 -3.95 8.71
CA ILE A 245 3.17 -2.50 8.53
C ILE A 245 4.59 -2.15 8.94
N ALA A 246 5.35 -1.57 8.03
CA ALA A 246 6.68 -1.05 8.28
C ALA A 246 6.66 0.48 8.28
N PHE A 247 7.30 1.08 9.28
CA PHE A 247 7.51 2.51 9.44
C PHE A 247 9.02 2.79 9.25
N PRO A 248 9.46 3.16 8.03
CA PRO A 248 10.88 3.34 7.73
C PRO A 248 11.56 4.39 8.61
N ASP A 249 10.86 5.51 8.88
CA ASP A 249 11.41 6.65 9.61
C ASP A 249 11.83 6.31 11.05
N ILE A 250 11.20 5.30 11.65
CA ILE A 250 11.47 4.86 13.02
C ILE A 250 12.00 3.42 13.07
N ASN A 251 12.29 2.82 11.91
CA ASN A 251 12.78 1.43 11.75
C ASN A 251 11.95 0.41 12.55
N ARG A 252 10.64 0.49 12.45
CA ARG A 252 9.71 -0.33 13.22
C ARG A 252 8.75 -1.10 12.32
N GLN A 253 8.42 -2.32 12.73
CA GLN A 253 7.43 -3.17 12.06
C GLN A 253 6.36 -3.62 13.05
N ILE A 254 5.11 -3.62 12.60
CA ILE A 254 3.94 -4.02 13.39
C ILE A 254 3.12 -5.00 12.56
N ILE A 255 2.70 -6.10 13.19
CA ILE A 255 1.72 -7.02 12.61
C ILE A 255 0.35 -6.64 13.16
N ALA A 256 -0.61 -6.47 12.27
CA ALA A 256 -1.98 -6.10 12.60
C ALA A 256 -2.95 -6.74 11.60
N ASN A 257 -4.25 -6.48 11.78
CA ASN A 257 -5.27 -6.95 10.86
C ASN A 257 -6.08 -5.77 10.32
N ILE A 258 -6.55 -5.88 9.09
CA ILE A 258 -7.45 -4.90 8.47
C ILE A 258 -8.75 -4.86 9.26
N SER A 259 -9.11 -3.69 9.78
CA SER A 259 -10.40 -3.47 10.47
C SER A 259 -11.51 -3.05 9.53
N PHE A 260 -11.14 -2.39 8.42
CA PHE A 260 -12.08 -1.89 7.43
C PHE A 260 -11.47 -1.98 6.03
N ALA A 261 -12.24 -2.54 5.10
CA ALA A 261 -11.97 -2.50 3.68
C ALA A 261 -13.23 -1.97 2.97
N SER A 262 -13.08 -0.90 2.21
CA SER A 262 -14.21 -0.30 1.48
C SER A 262 -14.77 -1.28 0.45
N ARG A 263 -16.09 -1.35 0.38
CA ARG A 263 -16.80 -2.08 -0.68
C ARG A 263 -17.06 -1.23 -1.91
N THR A 264 -16.84 0.08 -1.79
CA THR A 264 -17.02 1.04 -2.88
C THR A 264 -15.66 1.44 -3.41
N ILE A 265 -15.53 1.43 -4.73
CA ILE A 265 -14.35 1.90 -5.44
C ILE A 265 -14.50 3.41 -5.61
N ASP A 266 -13.46 4.16 -5.27
CA ASP A 266 -13.38 5.58 -5.57
C ASP A 266 -13.26 5.77 -7.09
N PRO A 267 -14.19 6.49 -7.74
CA PRO A 267 -14.23 6.59 -9.20
C PRO A 267 -13.08 7.43 -9.79
N LEU A 268 -12.47 8.32 -9.00
CA LEU A 268 -11.38 9.19 -9.45
C LEU A 268 -10.03 8.48 -9.35
N SER A 269 -9.77 7.86 -8.21
CA SER A 269 -8.48 7.20 -7.96
C SER A 269 -8.46 5.71 -8.37
N ARG A 270 -9.63 5.11 -8.65
CA ARG A 270 -9.78 3.67 -8.95
C ARG A 270 -9.18 2.79 -7.87
N THR A 271 -9.44 3.17 -6.61
CA THR A 271 -8.92 2.49 -5.42
C THR A 271 -10.01 2.17 -4.43
N ILE A 272 -9.76 1.21 -3.54
CA ILE A 272 -10.52 0.96 -2.33
C ILE A 272 -9.71 1.42 -1.12
N LYS A 273 -10.37 2.03 -0.15
CA LYS A 273 -9.77 2.45 1.11
C LYS A 273 -9.72 1.28 2.08
N VAL A 274 -8.56 1.08 2.72
CA VAL A 274 -8.39 0.16 3.84
C VAL A 274 -7.92 0.91 5.07
N GLU A 275 -8.32 0.40 6.25
CA GLU A 275 -7.91 0.95 7.54
C GLU A 275 -7.43 -0.18 8.45
N VAL A 276 -6.31 0.08 9.12
CA VAL A 276 -5.69 -0.84 10.08
C VAL A 276 -5.50 -0.09 11.40
N PRO A 277 -6.15 -0.51 12.50
CA PRO A 277 -5.98 0.15 13.78
C PRO A 277 -4.58 -0.09 14.33
N LEU A 278 -4.01 0.93 14.93
CA LEU A 278 -2.74 0.85 15.62
C LEU A 278 -2.98 0.87 17.13
N LYS A 279 -2.15 0.14 17.87
CA LYS A 279 -2.09 0.29 19.32
C LYS A 279 -1.42 1.62 19.65
N ALA A 280 -1.84 2.24 20.78
CA ALA A 280 -1.24 3.46 21.28
C ALA A 280 0.28 3.29 21.42
N ASP A 281 1.03 4.19 20.81
CA ASP A 281 2.48 4.20 20.80
C ASP A 281 3.00 5.63 20.61
N ASN A 282 3.77 6.11 21.56
CA ASN A 282 4.30 7.48 21.56
C ASN A 282 5.31 7.76 20.42
N ALA A 283 5.83 6.72 19.77
CA ALA A 283 6.72 6.88 18.62
C ALA A 283 5.96 7.13 17.32
N LEU A 284 4.67 6.74 17.26
CA LEU A 284 3.82 6.93 16.07
C LEU A 284 3.18 8.31 16.09
N ARG A 285 3.21 8.97 14.96
CA ARG A 285 2.61 10.30 14.78
C ARG A 285 1.70 10.33 13.57
N PRO A 286 0.63 11.10 13.58
CA PRO A 286 -0.17 11.36 12.38
C PRO A 286 0.70 11.82 11.21
N ASN A 287 0.32 11.47 10.01
CA ASN A 287 1.00 11.72 8.73
C ASN A 287 2.34 10.98 8.52
N MET A 288 2.78 10.10 9.43
CA MET A 288 3.92 9.23 9.16
C MET A 288 3.60 8.27 7.99
N ILE A 289 4.59 8.04 7.14
CA ILE A 289 4.49 7.08 6.04
C ILE A 289 4.53 5.67 6.60
N ALA A 290 3.65 4.81 6.09
CA ALA A 290 3.57 3.41 6.43
C ALA A 290 3.62 2.55 5.15
N HIS A 291 4.52 1.59 5.09
CA HIS A 291 4.50 0.55 4.06
C HIS A 291 3.73 -0.65 4.57
N ILE A 292 2.66 -1.00 3.88
CA ILE A 292 1.74 -2.07 4.27
C ILE A 292 1.92 -3.23 3.30
N LYS A 293 2.21 -4.41 3.84
CA LYS A 293 2.22 -5.67 3.12
C LYS A 293 1.01 -6.48 3.55
N ILE A 294 0.06 -6.63 2.65
CA ILE A 294 -1.18 -7.38 2.88
C ILE A 294 -0.98 -8.80 2.37
N VAL A 295 -1.18 -9.79 3.23
CA VAL A 295 -1.11 -11.20 2.81
C VAL A 295 -2.37 -11.54 2.02
N ASP A 296 -2.23 -11.76 0.72
CA ASP A 296 -3.35 -12.13 -0.17
C ASP A 296 -3.33 -13.60 -0.56
N TYR A 297 -2.21 -14.28 -0.30
CA TYR A 297 -2.08 -15.71 -0.55
C TYR A 297 -1.05 -16.35 0.38
N THR A 298 -1.37 -17.52 0.89
CA THR A 298 -0.46 -18.33 1.71
C THR A 298 -0.54 -19.78 1.29
N ALA A 299 0.62 -20.41 1.04
CA ALA A 299 0.75 -21.85 0.85
C ALA A 299 1.70 -22.42 1.91
N SER A 300 1.18 -23.30 2.79
CA SER A 300 1.93 -23.76 3.98
C SER A 300 3.02 -24.80 3.67
N ASN A 301 2.86 -25.59 2.58
CA ASN A 301 3.78 -26.63 2.17
C ASN A 301 4.13 -26.44 0.69
N ALA A 302 4.69 -25.29 0.37
CA ALA A 302 5.05 -24.96 -1.01
C ALA A 302 6.52 -25.29 -1.30
N ILE A 303 6.78 -25.74 -2.50
CA ILE A 303 8.13 -25.77 -3.06
C ILE A 303 8.42 -24.38 -3.59
N VAL A 304 9.42 -23.71 -3.04
CA VAL A 304 9.80 -22.34 -3.39
C VAL A 304 11.24 -22.32 -3.87
N ILE A 305 11.44 -21.77 -5.07
CA ILE A 305 12.77 -21.63 -5.67
C ILE A 305 13.03 -20.18 -6.07
N PRO A 306 14.30 -19.76 -6.21
CA PRO A 306 14.61 -18.43 -6.76
C PRO A 306 14.14 -18.31 -8.23
N VAL A 307 13.58 -17.15 -8.60
CA VAL A 307 13.08 -16.92 -9.98
C VAL A 307 14.20 -17.02 -11.02
N ASN A 308 15.42 -16.63 -10.67
CA ASN A 308 16.57 -16.62 -11.57
C ASN A 308 17.02 -18.00 -12.05
N VAL A 309 16.63 -19.10 -11.39
CA VAL A 309 16.96 -20.48 -11.81
C VAL A 309 15.93 -21.04 -12.80
N ILE A 310 14.81 -20.35 -12.99
CA ILE A 310 13.76 -20.76 -13.92
C ILE A 310 14.16 -20.35 -15.34
N GLN A 311 14.19 -21.34 -16.22
CA GLN A 311 14.49 -21.14 -17.63
C GLN A 311 13.25 -21.46 -18.47
N TYR A 312 13.24 -20.99 -19.71
CA TYR A 312 12.13 -21.21 -20.64
C TYR A 312 12.63 -21.90 -21.91
N SER A 313 11.92 -22.94 -22.34
CA SER A 313 12.15 -23.59 -23.61
C SER A 313 10.81 -23.77 -24.31
N SER A 314 10.69 -23.23 -25.53
CA SER A 314 9.43 -23.24 -26.30
C SER A 314 8.22 -22.73 -25.48
N GLY A 315 8.42 -21.69 -24.65
CA GLY A 315 7.40 -21.09 -23.81
C GLY A 315 7.04 -21.87 -22.53
N LYS A 316 7.67 -23.03 -22.27
CA LYS A 316 7.44 -23.82 -21.07
C LYS A 316 8.56 -23.56 -20.05
N PRO A 317 8.23 -23.27 -18.79
CA PRO A 317 9.23 -23.10 -17.74
C PRO A 317 9.84 -24.45 -17.34
N TYR A 318 11.13 -24.47 -17.09
CA TYR A 318 11.84 -25.62 -16.57
C TYR A 318 12.96 -25.19 -15.62
N VAL A 319 13.45 -26.13 -14.83
CA VAL A 319 14.64 -25.99 -13.98
C VAL A 319 15.59 -27.13 -14.23
N LEU A 320 16.88 -26.92 -13.95
CA LEU A 320 17.88 -27.95 -14.00
C LEU A 320 18.07 -28.55 -12.60
N VAL A 321 17.98 -29.86 -12.54
CA VAL A 321 18.15 -30.67 -11.31
C VAL A 321 19.41 -31.53 -11.45
N ALA A 322 20.21 -31.57 -10.41
CA ALA A 322 21.33 -32.46 -10.32
C ALA A 322 20.86 -33.88 -9.98
N GLN A 323 21.15 -34.85 -10.82
CA GLN A 323 20.85 -36.27 -10.57
C GLN A 323 22.10 -37.13 -10.71
N ASN A 324 22.16 -38.21 -9.96
CA ASN A 324 23.23 -39.20 -10.09
C ASN A 324 22.86 -40.20 -11.17
N ALA A 325 23.63 -40.22 -12.26
CA ALA A 325 23.55 -41.23 -13.31
C ALA A 325 24.89 -41.97 -13.42
N ASN A 326 24.87 -43.28 -13.20
CA ASN A 326 26.05 -44.13 -13.30
C ASN A 326 27.28 -43.65 -12.49
N GLY A 327 27.06 -43.11 -11.28
CA GLY A 327 28.12 -42.63 -10.40
C GLY A 327 28.68 -41.25 -10.77
N LYS A 328 28.04 -40.53 -11.74
CA LYS A 328 28.39 -39.17 -12.13
C LYS A 328 27.16 -38.26 -11.94
N GLN A 329 27.39 -37.02 -11.54
CA GLN A 329 26.34 -36.04 -11.47
C GLN A 329 26.06 -35.46 -12.86
N VAL A 330 24.80 -35.43 -13.24
CA VAL A 330 24.30 -34.86 -14.51
C VAL A 330 23.20 -33.82 -14.25
N ALA A 331 23.15 -32.82 -15.11
CA ALA A 331 22.05 -31.86 -15.10
C ALA A 331 20.86 -32.42 -15.87
N VAL A 332 19.70 -32.54 -15.24
CA VAL A 332 18.49 -33.05 -15.86
C VAL A 332 17.45 -31.92 -15.89
N ARG A 333 16.83 -31.71 -17.04
CA ARG A 333 15.80 -30.74 -17.23
C ARG A 333 14.47 -31.27 -16.70
N LYS A 334 13.89 -30.58 -15.71
CA LYS A 334 12.52 -30.83 -15.22
C LYS A 334 11.59 -29.67 -15.59
N THR A 335 10.55 -29.95 -16.38
CA THR A 335 9.49 -28.99 -16.66
C THR A 335 8.71 -28.75 -15.37
N VAL A 336 8.43 -27.50 -15.07
CA VAL A 336 7.73 -27.09 -13.85
C VAL A 336 6.48 -26.27 -14.18
N GLU A 337 5.51 -26.31 -13.29
CA GLU A 337 4.37 -25.42 -13.33
C GLU A 337 4.54 -24.36 -12.25
N LEU A 338 4.56 -23.10 -12.67
CA LEU A 338 4.74 -21.97 -11.76
C LEU A 338 3.44 -21.60 -11.07
N GLY A 339 3.50 -21.34 -9.78
CA GLY A 339 2.48 -20.69 -9.02
C GLY A 339 2.67 -19.16 -9.00
N ARG A 340 2.51 -18.55 -7.82
CA ARG A 340 2.75 -17.12 -7.64
C ARG A 340 4.24 -16.83 -7.46
N THR A 341 4.62 -15.62 -7.81
CA THR A 341 5.99 -15.12 -7.60
C THR A 341 5.96 -13.88 -6.73
N TYR A 342 6.87 -13.82 -5.76
CA TYR A 342 7.01 -12.66 -4.88
C TYR A 342 8.45 -12.57 -4.36
N ASN A 343 9.04 -11.39 -4.36
CA ASN A 343 10.37 -11.09 -3.83
C ASN A 343 11.46 -12.06 -4.32
N ASP A 344 11.60 -12.18 -5.65
CA ASP A 344 12.55 -13.05 -6.36
C ASP A 344 12.41 -14.55 -6.06
N ARG A 345 11.29 -14.98 -5.51
CA ARG A 345 10.93 -16.37 -5.26
C ARG A 345 9.70 -16.75 -6.04
N ALA A 346 9.68 -17.97 -6.55
CA ALA A 346 8.55 -18.56 -7.26
C ALA A 346 8.07 -19.81 -6.54
N GLU A 347 6.77 -19.92 -6.35
CA GLU A 347 6.10 -21.15 -5.95
C GLU A 347 6.07 -22.11 -7.14
N ILE A 348 6.37 -23.39 -6.89
CA ILE A 348 6.26 -24.47 -7.87
C ILE A 348 5.07 -25.34 -7.49
N LYS A 349 4.08 -25.40 -8.38
CA LYS A 349 2.86 -26.21 -8.19
C LYS A 349 3.07 -27.67 -8.53
N SER A 350 3.88 -27.93 -9.57
CA SER A 350 4.18 -29.28 -10.03
C SER A 350 5.53 -29.34 -10.78
N GLY A 351 6.11 -30.53 -10.89
CA GLY A 351 7.36 -30.77 -11.61
C GLY A 351 8.59 -30.93 -10.72
N LEU A 352 8.56 -30.48 -9.47
CA LEU A 352 9.59 -30.74 -8.45
C LEU A 352 9.01 -31.47 -7.26
N GLN A 353 9.88 -32.19 -6.55
CA GLN A 353 9.57 -32.88 -5.30
C GLN A 353 10.54 -32.45 -4.21
N LYS A 354 10.11 -32.61 -2.96
CA LYS A 354 10.98 -32.45 -1.80
C LYS A 354 12.17 -33.39 -1.90
N GLY A 355 13.38 -32.86 -1.68
CA GLY A 355 14.62 -33.60 -1.81
C GLY A 355 15.24 -33.54 -3.22
N ASP A 356 14.55 -32.96 -4.22
CA ASP A 356 15.20 -32.66 -5.49
C ASP A 356 16.35 -31.66 -5.26
N VAL A 357 17.43 -31.79 -6.00
CA VAL A 357 18.60 -30.91 -5.88
C VAL A 357 18.63 -30.00 -7.12
N ILE A 358 18.22 -28.75 -6.97
CA ILE A 358 18.21 -27.79 -8.08
C ILE A 358 19.57 -27.10 -8.26
N ILE A 359 19.95 -26.81 -9.50
CA ILE A 359 21.15 -26.03 -9.83
C ILE A 359 20.84 -24.55 -9.70
N THR A 360 21.52 -23.86 -8.79
CA THR A 360 21.26 -22.43 -8.47
C THR A 360 22.21 -21.48 -9.17
N THR A 361 23.44 -21.90 -9.48
CA THR A 361 24.41 -21.11 -10.27
C THR A 361 25.16 -22.04 -11.25
N GLY A 362 25.77 -21.47 -12.30
CA GLY A 362 26.49 -22.22 -13.31
C GLY A 362 25.58 -22.91 -14.35
N PHE A 363 24.29 -22.67 -14.31
CA PHE A 363 23.29 -23.27 -15.20
C PHE A 363 23.28 -22.69 -16.62
N GLN A 364 23.96 -21.56 -16.86
CA GLN A 364 24.00 -20.92 -18.17
C GLN A 364 24.78 -21.77 -19.15
N GLY A 365 24.15 -22.17 -20.26
CA GLY A 365 24.77 -23.03 -21.27
C GLY A 365 24.91 -24.51 -20.88
N LEU A 366 24.22 -24.96 -19.80
CA LEU A 366 24.02 -26.37 -19.51
C LEU A 366 22.89 -26.92 -20.39
N ASN A 367 23.18 -28.07 -20.98
CA ASN A 367 22.19 -28.87 -21.69
C ASN A 367 21.74 -30.04 -20.83
N ASP A 368 20.65 -30.66 -21.25
CA ASP A 368 20.17 -31.90 -20.64
C ASP A 368 21.24 -33.00 -20.73
N ASN A 369 21.49 -33.68 -19.62
CA ASN A 369 22.51 -34.70 -19.44
C ASN A 369 24.00 -34.22 -19.48
N ASP A 370 24.28 -32.91 -19.41
CA ASP A 370 25.64 -32.41 -19.23
C ASP A 370 26.21 -32.88 -17.87
N LEU A 371 27.50 -33.28 -17.86
CA LEU A 371 28.20 -33.62 -16.64
C LEU A 371 28.49 -32.38 -15.80
N ILE A 372 28.15 -32.47 -14.54
CA ILE A 372 28.31 -31.36 -13.56
C ILE A 372 29.17 -31.80 -12.38
N LYS A 373 29.73 -30.80 -11.73
CA LYS A 373 30.43 -30.95 -10.45
C LYS A 373 29.85 -29.92 -9.48
N SER A 374 29.23 -30.37 -8.40
CA SER A 374 28.66 -29.55 -7.33
C SER A 374 29.60 -29.47 -6.14
#